data_ebe4ea4cb26143b501e5cd7dbd289a6d
#
_entry.id   ebe4ea4cb26143b501e5cd7dbd289a6d
#
_cell.length_a   1.000
_cell.length_b   1.000
_cell.length_c   1.000
_cell.angle_alpha   90.00
_cell.angle_beta   90.00
_cell.angle_gamma   90.00
#
_symmetry.space_group_name_H-M   'P 1'
#
loop_
_entity.id
_entity.type
_entity.pdbx_description
1 polymer ?
#
loop_
_entity_poly.entity_id
_entity_poly.type
_entity_poly.pdbx_seq_one_letter_code
_entity_poly.pdbx_strand_id
1 'polypeptide(L)'
;MRVVGLDLSRTVAEVAYLEEGQVTAGGRVTLLHPVLTQWAAEHLRNTDHVVLEATGNTMAVVNAVRARVARVVVANPCQVRLIAEARVKTDKIDAAVLAQLYASGFLPEVWIPDDATETLRRQVARRGQIVRQRVRLKNEVHGVLHTYLIPRCPAADLFGRKGRQWLATQPLPLEERLGVEQRLRELDRLADDLAAIDRLLAEAVVHHQGLQQLLTITGINATVAIGIWAASGDVTRFRSPEKLVSYFGLNPSVYQSGLQPARHGHISKRGRSHARAMRVEAAWAAAKSPGPLRAFFHRIRTKRGVQVAAVATARTLAVIVWHVLTKANRTRTAGRC
;
A
#
# COMPACT_ATOMS: atom_id res chain seq x y z
N MET A 1 -11.78 -31.78 -5.57
CA MET A 1 -10.83 -30.66 -5.30
C MET A 1 -10.75 -30.48 -3.81
N ARG A 2 -9.55 -30.61 -3.25
CA ARG A 2 -9.33 -30.37 -1.81
C ARG A 2 -8.92 -28.90 -1.60
N VAL A 3 -9.59 -28.24 -0.64
CA VAL A 3 -9.25 -26.90 -0.20
C VAL A 3 -8.60 -26.98 1.18
N VAL A 4 -7.45 -26.31 1.34
CA VAL A 4 -6.69 -26.28 2.57
C VAL A 4 -6.73 -24.86 3.14
N GLY A 5 -7.48 -24.68 4.22
CA GLY A 5 -7.56 -23.43 4.94
C GLY A 5 -6.40 -23.31 5.96
N LEU A 6 -5.70 -22.19 5.93
CA LEU A 6 -4.63 -21.88 6.89
C LEU A 6 -4.98 -20.59 7.64
N ASP A 7 -5.20 -20.69 8.94
CA ASP A 7 -5.27 -19.52 9.80
C ASP A 7 -3.89 -19.23 10.38
N LEU A 8 -3.34 -18.05 10.04
CA LEU A 8 -1.95 -17.70 10.31
C LEU A 8 -1.83 -16.85 11.57
N SER A 9 -1.11 -17.37 12.55
CA SER A 9 -0.56 -16.57 13.65
C SER A 9 0.89 -16.13 13.36
N ARG A 10 1.58 -15.64 14.36
CA ARG A 10 2.98 -15.25 14.23
C ARG A 10 3.92 -16.44 14.05
N THR A 11 3.65 -17.55 14.71
CA THR A 11 4.57 -18.69 14.85
C THR A 11 3.99 -20.01 14.39
N VAL A 12 2.68 -20.12 14.30
CA VAL A 12 1.98 -21.33 13.89
C VAL A 12 0.83 -21.02 12.94
N ALA A 13 0.45 -21.99 12.12
CA ALA A 13 -0.80 -21.97 11.37
C ALA A 13 -1.69 -23.15 11.83
N GLU A 14 -2.97 -22.87 12.04
CA GLU A 14 -4.00 -23.91 12.13
C GLU A 14 -4.38 -24.33 10.72
N VAL A 15 -4.57 -25.63 10.54
CA VAL A 15 -4.85 -26.24 9.24
C VAL A 15 -6.24 -26.89 9.27
N ALA A 16 -7.02 -26.63 8.23
CA ALA A 16 -8.28 -27.31 7.98
C ALA A 16 -8.32 -27.80 6.54
N TYR A 17 -8.79 -29.00 6.33
CA TYR A 17 -9.05 -29.57 4.99
C TYR A 17 -10.54 -29.59 4.71
N LEU A 18 -10.92 -29.13 3.53
CA LEU A 18 -12.28 -29.28 3.01
C LEU A 18 -12.22 -30.16 1.75
N GLU A 19 -12.78 -31.35 1.79
CA GLU A 19 -12.84 -32.30 0.69
C GLU A 19 -14.26 -32.88 0.63
N GLU A 20 -14.89 -32.90 -0.54
CA GLU A 20 -16.26 -33.40 -0.75
C GLU A 20 -17.33 -32.82 0.19
N GLY A 21 -17.17 -31.55 0.57
CA GLY A 21 -18.09 -30.85 1.46
C GLY A 21 -17.86 -31.12 2.96
N GLN A 22 -16.93 -32.01 3.31
CA GLN A 22 -16.59 -32.31 4.70
C GLN A 22 -15.34 -31.55 5.14
N VAL A 23 -15.41 -30.93 6.32
CA VAL A 23 -14.28 -30.25 6.96
C VAL A 23 -13.62 -31.18 7.95
N THR A 24 -12.32 -31.36 7.82
CA THR A 24 -11.49 -32.13 8.77
C THR A 24 -10.37 -31.26 9.32
N ALA A 25 -10.04 -31.39 10.60
CA ALA A 25 -8.95 -30.68 11.22
C ALA A 25 -7.61 -31.26 10.77
N GLY A 26 -6.70 -30.39 10.28
CA GLY A 26 -5.35 -30.78 9.85
C GLY A 26 -4.27 -30.55 10.92
N GLY A 27 -4.68 -30.11 12.12
CA GLY A 27 -3.73 -29.82 13.20
C GLY A 27 -3.01 -28.48 13.03
N ARG A 28 -1.81 -28.40 13.62
CA ARG A 28 -0.97 -27.21 13.63
C ARG A 28 0.35 -27.42 12.90
N VAL A 29 0.80 -26.41 12.19
CA VAL A 29 2.15 -26.37 11.60
C VAL A 29 2.92 -25.15 12.11
N THR A 30 4.17 -25.37 12.50
CA THR A 30 5.06 -24.28 12.91
C THR A 30 5.54 -23.48 11.70
N LEU A 31 5.47 -22.15 11.78
CA LEU A 31 5.84 -21.23 10.71
C LEU A 31 7.36 -20.92 10.71
N LEU A 32 8.19 -21.93 10.91
CA LEU A 32 9.61 -21.91 10.60
C LEU A 32 9.80 -22.41 9.15
N HIS A 33 10.57 -21.70 8.35
CA HIS A 33 10.70 -21.97 6.92
C HIS A 33 10.99 -23.45 6.59
N PRO A 34 11.97 -24.13 7.20
CA PRO A 34 12.25 -25.54 6.89
C PRO A 34 11.08 -26.45 7.30
N VAL A 35 10.47 -26.22 8.46
CA VAL A 35 9.35 -27.02 8.97
C VAL A 35 8.11 -26.86 8.06
N LEU A 36 7.77 -25.63 7.69
CA LEU A 36 6.65 -25.36 6.80
C LEU A 36 6.87 -25.96 5.40
N THR A 37 8.09 -25.88 4.88
CA THR A 37 8.43 -26.46 3.56
C THR A 37 8.35 -27.98 3.59
N GLN A 38 8.82 -28.62 4.65
CA GLN A 38 8.72 -30.07 4.84
C GLN A 38 7.24 -30.47 4.99
N TRP A 39 6.49 -29.81 5.85
CA TRP A 39 5.05 -30.04 6.02
C TRP A 39 4.30 -29.93 4.69
N ALA A 40 4.62 -28.90 3.88
CA ALA A 40 3.99 -28.71 2.58
C ALA A 40 4.31 -29.87 1.62
N ALA A 41 5.52 -30.45 1.67
CA ALA A 41 5.91 -31.59 0.85
C ALA A 41 5.19 -32.88 1.26
N GLU A 42 4.91 -33.05 2.56
CA GLU A 42 4.29 -34.27 3.11
C GLU A 42 2.78 -34.27 3.06
N HIS A 43 2.13 -33.09 3.19
CA HIS A 43 0.69 -32.99 3.42
C HIS A 43 -0.09 -32.35 2.28
N LEU A 44 0.58 -31.53 1.41
CA LEU A 44 -0.08 -30.86 0.30
C LEU A 44 0.02 -31.70 -1.00
N ARG A 45 -1.04 -31.62 -1.81
CA ARG A 45 -1.13 -32.26 -3.12
C ARG A 45 -1.04 -31.19 -4.23
N ASN A 46 -0.51 -31.53 -5.37
CA ASN A 46 -0.43 -30.62 -6.52
C ASN A 46 -1.80 -30.16 -7.07
N THR A 47 -2.88 -30.82 -6.65
CA THR A 47 -4.28 -30.46 -6.98
C THR A 47 -4.94 -29.58 -5.92
N ASP A 48 -4.29 -29.31 -4.79
CA ASP A 48 -4.86 -28.54 -3.69
C ASP A 48 -4.96 -27.05 -3.99
N HIS A 49 -5.97 -26.43 -3.41
CA HIS A 49 -6.08 -24.99 -3.32
C HIS A 49 -5.85 -24.56 -1.86
N VAL A 50 -4.78 -23.84 -1.61
CA VAL A 50 -4.46 -23.31 -0.27
C VAL A 50 -5.02 -21.92 -0.10
N VAL A 51 -5.76 -21.69 0.98
CA VAL A 51 -6.44 -20.44 1.30
C VAL A 51 -5.98 -19.91 2.64
N LEU A 52 -5.57 -18.64 2.71
CA LEU A 52 -5.10 -18.00 3.94
C LEU A 52 -5.50 -16.52 3.99
N GLU A 53 -5.52 -15.92 5.16
CA GLU A 53 -5.74 -14.48 5.31
C GLU A 53 -4.47 -13.65 5.12
N ALA A 54 -4.64 -12.39 4.67
CA ALA A 54 -3.54 -11.44 4.56
C ALA A 54 -3.06 -10.97 5.94
N THR A 55 -1.87 -11.41 6.32
CA THR A 55 -1.16 -11.08 7.57
C THR A 55 0.27 -10.58 7.27
N GLY A 56 1.06 -10.29 8.30
CA GLY A 56 2.44 -9.82 8.13
C GLY A 56 3.40 -10.84 7.50
N ASN A 57 3.13 -12.14 7.66
CA ASN A 57 3.96 -13.26 7.18
C ASN A 57 3.39 -13.97 5.94
N THR A 58 2.28 -13.49 5.39
CA THR A 58 1.57 -14.10 4.25
C THR A 58 2.50 -14.45 3.09
N MET A 59 3.37 -13.54 2.66
CA MET A 59 4.23 -13.80 1.49
C MET A 59 5.26 -14.90 1.74
N ALA A 60 5.76 -15.03 2.97
CA ALA A 60 6.66 -16.12 3.33
C ALA A 60 5.96 -17.48 3.24
N VAL A 61 4.71 -17.56 3.74
CA VAL A 61 3.89 -18.78 3.64
C VAL A 61 3.54 -19.09 2.18
N VAL A 62 3.05 -18.10 1.43
CA VAL A 62 2.76 -18.25 -0.02
C VAL A 62 3.97 -18.81 -0.76
N ASN A 63 5.16 -18.25 -0.53
CA ASN A 63 6.37 -18.70 -1.20
C ASN A 63 6.79 -20.12 -0.82
N ALA A 64 6.55 -20.54 0.43
CA ALA A 64 6.85 -21.90 0.89
C ALA A 64 5.92 -22.97 0.27
N VAL A 65 4.64 -22.63 0.02
CA VAL A 65 3.64 -23.62 -0.39
C VAL A 65 3.32 -23.58 -1.89
N ARG A 66 3.50 -22.45 -2.59
CA ARG A 66 3.00 -22.25 -3.97
C ARG A 66 3.54 -23.26 -5.00
N ALA A 67 4.76 -23.79 -4.80
CA ALA A 67 5.33 -24.77 -5.70
C ALA A 67 4.73 -26.19 -5.55
N ARG A 68 3.92 -26.43 -4.52
CA ARG A 68 3.38 -27.75 -4.15
C ARG A 68 1.89 -27.88 -4.42
N VAL A 69 1.21 -26.82 -4.86
CA VAL A 69 -0.26 -26.78 -4.94
C VAL A 69 -0.71 -26.16 -6.27
N ALA A 70 -1.93 -26.45 -6.68
CA ALA A 70 -2.52 -25.88 -7.89
C ALA A 70 -2.74 -24.37 -7.77
N ARG A 71 -3.13 -23.89 -6.58
CA ARG A 71 -3.43 -22.48 -6.35
C ARG A 71 -3.21 -22.08 -4.91
N VAL A 72 -2.68 -20.86 -4.70
CA VAL A 72 -2.67 -20.20 -3.40
C VAL A 72 -3.55 -18.96 -3.49
N VAL A 73 -4.47 -18.82 -2.56
CA VAL A 73 -5.42 -17.70 -2.49
C VAL A 73 -5.27 -16.98 -1.16
N VAL A 74 -5.15 -15.66 -1.23
CA VAL A 74 -5.07 -14.81 -0.04
C VAL A 74 -6.36 -14.05 0.11
N ALA A 75 -7.00 -14.15 1.26
CA ALA A 75 -8.24 -13.47 1.60
C ALA A 75 -8.00 -12.09 2.20
N ASN A 76 -8.97 -11.18 2.02
CA ASN A 76 -8.98 -9.88 2.67
C ASN A 76 -9.62 -9.98 4.07
N PRO A 77 -8.86 -9.84 5.19
CA PRO A 77 -9.38 -10.05 6.52
C PRO A 77 -10.53 -9.11 6.89
N CYS A 78 -10.48 -7.85 6.41
CA CYS A 78 -11.55 -6.90 6.67
C CYS A 78 -12.89 -7.28 5.99
N GLN A 79 -12.84 -7.96 4.86
CA GLN A 79 -14.03 -8.38 4.13
C GLN A 79 -14.50 -9.76 4.58
N VAL A 80 -13.59 -10.68 4.87
CA VAL A 80 -13.93 -11.98 5.48
C VAL A 80 -14.71 -11.77 6.77
N ARG A 81 -14.23 -10.90 7.64
CA ARG A 81 -14.92 -10.55 8.89
C ARG A 81 -16.34 -10.01 8.71
N LEU A 82 -16.64 -9.33 7.61
CA LEU A 82 -17.99 -8.82 7.30
C LEU A 82 -18.95 -9.92 6.81
N ILE A 83 -18.40 -11.01 6.26
CA ILE A 83 -19.17 -12.12 5.68
C ILE A 83 -19.38 -13.21 6.72
N ALA A 84 -18.34 -13.52 7.51
CA ALA A 84 -18.31 -14.60 8.49
C ALA A 84 -18.07 -14.07 9.90
N GLU A 85 -19.12 -13.53 10.54
CA GLU A 85 -19.08 -13.13 11.94
C GLU A 85 -19.54 -14.32 12.81
N ALA A 86 -18.56 -15.09 13.34
CA ALA A 86 -18.84 -16.20 14.23
C ALA A 86 -18.97 -15.71 15.69
N ARG A 87 -19.98 -16.23 16.43
CA ARG A 87 -20.14 -15.95 17.88
C ARG A 87 -19.03 -16.58 18.72
N VAL A 88 -18.48 -17.71 18.26
CA VAL A 88 -17.33 -18.39 18.89
C VAL A 88 -16.18 -18.31 17.90
N LYS A 89 -15.08 -17.69 18.31
CA LYS A 89 -13.89 -17.51 17.49
C LYS A 89 -12.74 -18.36 18.04
N THR A 90 -12.27 -19.30 17.21
CA THR A 90 -11.04 -20.07 17.47
C THR A 90 -10.30 -20.21 16.14
N ASP A 91 -8.97 -20.28 16.19
CA ASP A 91 -8.13 -20.41 14.99
C ASP A 91 -8.53 -21.61 14.11
N LYS A 92 -9.03 -22.71 14.73
CA LYS A 92 -9.57 -23.89 14.01
C LYS A 92 -10.82 -23.56 13.19
N ILE A 93 -11.73 -22.78 13.78
CA ILE A 93 -12.96 -22.34 13.10
C ILE A 93 -12.59 -21.38 11.97
N ASP A 94 -11.65 -20.48 12.21
CA ASP A 94 -11.22 -19.48 11.22
C ASP A 94 -10.57 -20.15 10.01
N ALA A 95 -9.72 -21.19 10.18
CA ALA A 95 -9.18 -21.97 9.06
C ALA A 95 -10.26 -22.72 8.26
N ALA A 96 -11.23 -23.31 8.96
CA ALA A 96 -12.37 -24.01 8.32
C ALA A 96 -13.26 -23.04 7.53
N VAL A 97 -13.56 -21.88 8.10
CA VAL A 97 -14.36 -20.82 7.45
C VAL A 97 -13.70 -20.32 6.19
N LEU A 98 -12.38 -20.12 6.19
CA LEU A 98 -11.63 -19.71 4.97
C LEU A 98 -11.81 -20.75 3.84
N ALA A 99 -11.68 -22.05 4.15
CA ALA A 99 -11.86 -23.10 3.15
C ALA A 99 -13.29 -23.14 2.62
N GLN A 100 -14.30 -23.00 3.48
CA GLN A 100 -15.72 -23.00 3.12
C GLN A 100 -16.10 -21.76 2.28
N LEU A 101 -15.63 -20.57 2.65
CA LEU A 101 -15.86 -19.35 1.89
C LEU A 101 -15.25 -19.43 0.47
N TYR A 102 -14.08 -20.04 0.37
CA TYR A 102 -13.47 -20.26 -0.94
C TYR A 102 -14.27 -21.25 -1.79
N ALA A 103 -14.64 -22.39 -1.24
CA ALA A 103 -15.41 -23.41 -1.95
C ALA A 103 -16.79 -22.91 -2.41
N SER A 104 -17.42 -22.01 -1.63
CA SER A 104 -18.70 -21.38 -1.97
C SER A 104 -18.57 -20.19 -2.95
N GLY A 105 -17.35 -19.77 -3.33
CA GLY A 105 -17.12 -18.64 -4.22
C GLY A 105 -17.31 -17.26 -3.58
N PHE A 106 -17.48 -17.19 -2.26
CA PHE A 106 -17.69 -15.93 -1.52
C PHE A 106 -16.42 -15.34 -0.91
N LEU A 107 -15.26 -15.98 -1.10
CA LEU A 107 -14.02 -15.48 -0.53
C LEU A 107 -13.55 -14.19 -1.23
N PRO A 108 -13.37 -13.08 -0.49
CA PRO A 108 -12.83 -11.84 -1.06
C PRO A 108 -11.32 -11.95 -1.27
N GLU A 109 -10.90 -12.33 -2.46
CA GLU A 109 -9.48 -12.54 -2.80
C GLU A 109 -8.69 -11.23 -2.85
N VAL A 110 -7.46 -11.29 -2.35
CA VAL A 110 -6.44 -10.24 -2.48
C VAL A 110 -5.44 -10.66 -3.55
N TRP A 111 -5.07 -9.74 -4.41
CA TRP A 111 -4.03 -9.99 -5.40
C TRP A 111 -2.67 -10.20 -4.74
N ILE A 112 -2.02 -11.31 -5.08
CA ILE A 112 -0.67 -11.67 -4.67
C ILE A 112 0.31 -11.09 -5.72
N PRO A 113 1.25 -10.22 -5.33
CA PRO A 113 2.27 -9.69 -6.23
C PRO A 113 3.34 -10.73 -6.55
N ASP A 114 4.02 -10.54 -7.67
CA ASP A 114 5.31 -11.21 -7.92
C ASP A 114 6.41 -10.68 -6.98
N ASP A 115 7.52 -11.41 -6.92
CA ASP A 115 8.62 -11.11 -5.98
C ASP A 115 9.28 -9.75 -6.27
N ALA A 116 9.35 -9.32 -7.53
CA ALA A 116 9.89 -8.02 -7.93
C ALA A 116 8.97 -6.88 -7.44
N THR A 117 7.67 -7.01 -7.68
CA THR A 117 6.66 -6.05 -7.19
C THR A 117 6.63 -6.01 -5.67
N GLU A 118 6.77 -7.15 -4.99
CA GLU A 118 6.80 -7.19 -3.52
C GLU A 118 8.08 -6.53 -2.96
N THR A 119 9.20 -6.69 -3.63
CA THR A 119 10.44 -5.99 -3.29
C THR A 119 10.27 -4.47 -3.40
N LEU A 120 9.71 -3.98 -4.51
CA LEU A 120 9.39 -2.56 -4.66
C LEU A 120 8.41 -2.06 -3.59
N ARG A 121 7.42 -2.86 -3.20
CA ARG A 121 6.49 -2.54 -2.11
C ARG A 121 7.22 -2.33 -0.79
N ARG A 122 8.14 -3.22 -0.43
CA ARG A 122 8.93 -3.11 0.80
C ARG A 122 9.81 -1.87 0.79
N GLN A 123 10.47 -1.57 -0.34
CA GLN A 123 11.31 -0.39 -0.49
C GLN A 123 10.49 0.91 -0.36
N VAL A 124 9.35 1.00 -1.05
CA VAL A 124 8.43 2.15 -0.94
C VAL A 124 7.87 2.31 0.48
N ALA A 125 7.55 1.20 1.14
CA ALA A 125 7.09 1.22 2.53
C ALA A 125 8.20 1.73 3.48
N ARG A 126 9.44 1.26 3.31
CA ARG A 126 10.61 1.71 4.08
C ARG A 126 10.87 3.21 3.86
N ARG A 127 10.86 3.67 2.60
CA ARG A 127 10.96 5.09 2.29
C ARG A 127 9.90 5.91 3.04
N GLY A 128 8.65 5.46 2.99
CA GLY A 128 7.55 6.11 3.71
C GLY A 128 7.73 6.13 5.23
N GLN A 129 8.34 5.10 5.82
CA GLN A 129 8.70 5.08 7.24
C GLN A 129 9.74 6.14 7.56
N ILE A 130 10.83 6.23 6.79
CA ILE A 130 11.89 7.23 6.97
C ILE A 130 11.32 8.65 6.89
N VAL A 131 10.48 8.93 5.89
CA VAL A 131 9.83 10.25 5.75
C VAL A 131 8.98 10.59 6.98
N ARG A 132 8.19 9.64 7.50
CA ARG A 132 7.38 9.87 8.72
C ARG A 132 8.24 10.10 9.95
N GLN A 133 9.34 9.35 10.14
CA GLN A 133 10.29 9.56 11.24
C GLN A 133 10.89 10.96 11.17
N ARG A 134 11.33 11.40 9.99
CA ARG A 134 11.84 12.77 9.80
C ARG A 134 10.82 13.86 10.16
N VAL A 135 9.56 13.68 9.72
CA VAL A 135 8.48 14.62 10.07
C VAL A 135 8.25 14.65 11.57
N ARG A 136 8.25 13.50 12.24
CA ARG A 136 8.09 13.39 13.68
C ARG A 136 9.20 14.15 14.42
N LEU A 137 10.48 13.92 14.10
CA LEU A 137 11.61 14.60 14.71
C LEU A 137 11.55 16.12 14.50
N LYS A 138 11.19 16.56 13.30
CA LYS A 138 10.98 17.98 13.01
C LYS A 138 9.89 18.60 13.89
N ASN A 139 8.76 17.89 14.05
CA ASN A 139 7.67 18.36 14.92
C ASN A 139 8.10 18.40 16.40
N GLU A 140 8.90 17.43 16.85
CA GLU A 140 9.45 17.42 18.23
C GLU A 140 10.34 18.65 18.47
N VAL A 141 11.23 19.01 17.53
CA VAL A 141 12.03 20.24 17.63
C VAL A 141 11.15 21.48 17.65
N HIS A 142 10.14 21.56 16.79
CA HIS A 142 9.16 22.66 16.83
C HIS A 142 8.39 22.70 18.16
N GLY A 143 8.08 21.54 18.75
CA GLY A 143 7.45 21.43 20.07
C GLY A 143 8.32 22.05 21.17
N VAL A 144 9.63 21.73 21.20
CA VAL A 144 10.57 22.34 22.15
C VAL A 144 10.59 23.85 21.99
N LEU A 145 10.75 24.37 20.78
CA LEU A 145 10.75 25.82 20.53
C LEU A 145 9.46 26.50 21.01
N HIS A 146 8.32 25.85 20.78
CA HIS A 146 7.03 26.36 21.23
C HIS A 146 6.90 26.38 22.77
N THR A 147 7.38 25.32 23.44
CA THR A 147 7.39 25.23 24.92
C THR A 147 8.14 26.37 25.57
N TYR A 148 9.26 26.79 24.96
CA TYR A 148 10.09 27.89 25.48
C TYR A 148 9.79 29.25 24.86
N LEU A 149 8.65 29.40 24.16
CA LEU A 149 8.20 30.64 23.53
C LEU A 149 9.23 31.24 22.57
N ILE A 150 10.05 30.39 21.94
CA ILE A 150 11.04 30.84 20.96
C ILE A 150 10.30 31.29 19.69
N PRO A 151 10.59 32.47 19.15
CA PRO A 151 9.91 33.00 17.97
C PRO A 151 10.18 32.14 16.74
N ARG A 152 9.38 32.37 15.72
CA ARG A 152 9.55 31.65 14.44
C ARG A 152 10.93 31.97 13.84
N CYS A 153 11.63 30.94 13.38
CA CYS A 153 12.88 31.08 12.65
C CYS A 153 12.72 32.00 11.43
N PRO A 154 13.58 33.02 11.26
CA PRO A 154 13.51 33.90 10.08
C PRO A 154 13.94 33.24 8.79
N ALA A 155 14.68 32.11 8.86
CA ALA A 155 15.03 31.34 7.68
C ALA A 155 13.83 30.52 7.17
N ALA A 156 13.76 30.35 5.85
CA ALA A 156 12.67 29.59 5.21
C ALA A 156 12.59 28.12 5.65
N ASP A 157 13.75 27.52 5.98
CA ASP A 157 13.84 26.14 6.50
C ASP A 157 14.67 26.13 7.79
N LEU A 158 14.02 25.80 8.91
CA LEU A 158 14.64 25.66 10.22
C LEU A 158 15.75 24.59 10.22
N PHE A 159 15.61 23.55 9.44
CA PHE A 159 16.51 22.39 9.39
C PHE A 159 17.62 22.53 8.34
N GLY A 160 17.60 23.58 7.54
CA GLY A 160 18.68 23.97 6.64
C GLY A 160 19.83 24.68 7.36
N ARG A 161 20.93 24.91 6.67
CA ARG A 161 22.16 25.51 7.26
C ARG A 161 21.88 26.77 8.08
N LYS A 162 21.19 27.76 7.51
CA LYS A 162 20.87 29.03 8.20
C LYS A 162 19.93 28.83 9.39
N GLY A 163 18.93 27.96 9.27
CA GLY A 163 17.99 27.65 10.34
C GLY A 163 18.66 26.95 11.51
N ARG A 164 19.57 26.01 11.25
CA ARG A 164 20.36 25.32 12.29
C ARG A 164 21.32 26.28 13.01
N GLN A 165 21.95 27.21 12.29
CA GLN A 165 22.79 28.28 12.92
C GLN A 165 21.96 29.15 13.86
N TRP A 166 20.78 29.59 13.43
CA TRP A 166 19.85 30.33 14.27
C TRP A 166 19.38 29.49 15.47
N LEU A 167 19.04 28.21 15.27
CA LEU A 167 18.59 27.31 16.33
C LEU A 167 19.65 27.12 17.43
N ALA A 168 20.93 27.05 17.07
CA ALA A 168 22.04 26.93 18.02
C ALA A 168 22.21 28.16 18.95
N THR A 169 21.70 29.33 18.55
CA THR A 169 21.79 30.58 19.35
C THR A 169 20.57 30.79 20.25
N GLN A 170 19.56 29.92 20.18
CA GLN A 170 18.37 30.12 20.99
C GLN A 170 18.62 29.85 22.48
N PRO A 171 17.96 30.61 23.39
CA PRO A 171 18.15 30.48 24.85
C PRO A 171 17.37 29.26 25.39
N LEU A 172 17.79 28.07 25.00
CA LEU A 172 17.25 26.81 25.51
C LEU A 172 18.07 26.33 26.72
N PRO A 173 17.42 25.69 27.74
CA PRO A 173 18.12 24.94 28.78
C PRO A 173 19.08 23.90 28.18
N LEU A 174 20.12 23.55 28.94
CA LEU A 174 21.17 22.64 28.46
C LEU A 174 20.59 21.30 28.00
N GLU A 175 19.69 20.72 28.78
CA GLU A 175 19.04 19.42 28.50
C GLU A 175 18.25 19.46 27.20
N GLU A 176 17.48 20.52 26.97
CA GLU A 176 16.69 20.68 25.74
C GLU A 176 17.58 20.95 24.53
N ARG A 177 18.65 21.70 24.70
CA ARG A 177 19.66 21.94 23.65
C ARG A 177 20.28 20.60 23.21
N LEU A 178 20.74 19.79 24.17
CA LEU A 178 21.29 18.45 23.90
C LEU A 178 20.27 17.55 23.20
N GLY A 179 19.01 17.61 23.64
CA GLY A 179 17.90 16.87 23.00
C GLY A 179 17.62 17.32 21.55
N VAL A 180 17.69 18.62 21.27
CA VAL A 180 17.55 19.17 19.91
C VAL A 180 18.72 18.73 19.04
N GLU A 181 19.96 18.83 19.54
CA GLU A 181 21.14 18.36 18.80
C GLU A 181 21.10 16.87 18.47
N GLN A 182 20.61 16.03 19.39
CA GLN A 182 20.40 14.62 19.14
C GLN A 182 19.41 14.39 17.99
N ARG A 183 18.28 15.10 18.00
CA ARG A 183 17.27 15.02 16.93
C ARG A 183 17.81 15.49 15.58
N LEU A 184 18.66 16.52 15.56
CA LEU A 184 19.32 16.99 14.34
C LEU A 184 20.27 15.93 13.77
N ARG A 185 21.09 15.27 14.61
CA ARG A 185 21.95 14.16 14.17
C ARG A 185 21.14 12.99 13.60
N GLU A 186 20.00 12.68 14.24
CA GLU A 186 19.10 11.63 13.74
C GLU A 186 18.46 12.02 12.39
N LEU A 187 18.09 13.29 12.21
CA LEU A 187 17.58 13.80 10.92
C LEU A 187 18.62 13.69 9.81
N ASP A 188 19.90 13.90 10.10
CA ASP A 188 20.98 13.76 9.12
C ASP A 188 21.16 12.30 8.72
N ARG A 189 21.23 11.36 9.68
CA ARG A 189 21.27 9.93 9.41
C ARG A 189 20.09 9.46 8.57
N LEU A 190 18.86 9.91 8.91
CA LEU A 190 17.67 9.60 8.12
C LEU A 190 17.68 10.25 6.73
N ALA A 191 18.43 11.34 6.53
CA ALA A 191 18.60 11.92 5.19
C ALA A 191 19.50 11.03 4.32
N ASP A 192 20.57 10.48 4.89
CA ASP A 192 21.45 9.53 4.19
C ASP A 192 20.72 8.22 3.84
N ASP A 193 19.95 7.67 4.80
CA ASP A 193 19.10 6.48 4.58
C ASP A 193 18.09 6.74 3.45
N LEU A 194 17.49 7.95 3.43
CA LEU A 194 16.52 8.31 2.39
C LEU A 194 17.19 8.42 1.02
N ALA A 195 18.38 9.02 0.95
CA ALA A 195 19.14 9.14 -0.29
C ALA A 195 19.57 7.76 -0.83
N ALA A 196 19.94 6.83 0.06
CA ALA A 196 20.27 5.45 -0.33
C ALA A 196 19.06 4.72 -0.94
N ILE A 197 17.90 4.79 -0.30
CA ILE A 197 16.69 4.12 -0.81
C ILE A 197 16.17 4.79 -2.09
N ASP A 198 16.30 6.11 -2.22
CA ASP A 198 15.90 6.83 -3.43
C ASP A 198 16.77 6.45 -4.63
N ARG A 199 18.06 6.15 -4.44
CA ARG A 199 18.94 5.58 -5.49
C ARG A 199 18.47 4.21 -5.95
N LEU A 200 18.21 3.28 -5.02
CA LEU A 200 17.70 1.95 -5.36
C LEU A 200 16.37 2.02 -6.13
N LEU A 201 15.48 2.94 -5.74
CA LEU A 201 14.23 3.15 -6.45
C LEU A 201 14.45 3.76 -7.83
N ALA A 202 15.40 4.67 -7.99
CA ALA A 202 15.73 5.27 -9.29
C ALA A 202 16.30 4.23 -10.27
N GLU A 203 17.14 3.32 -9.82
CA GLU A 203 17.65 2.19 -10.62
C GLU A 203 16.51 1.31 -11.14
N ALA A 204 15.52 1.00 -10.30
CA ALA A 204 14.34 0.24 -10.72
C ALA A 204 13.57 0.92 -11.87
N VAL A 205 13.51 2.26 -11.90
CA VAL A 205 12.84 3.01 -12.98
C VAL A 205 13.57 2.86 -14.30
N VAL A 206 14.90 2.89 -14.29
CA VAL A 206 15.72 2.80 -15.51
C VAL A 206 15.46 1.49 -16.27
N HIS A 207 15.27 0.41 -15.53
CA HIS A 207 15.12 -0.94 -16.11
C HIS A 207 13.65 -1.36 -16.33
N HIS A 208 12.68 -0.49 -16.00
CA HIS A 208 11.27 -0.86 -16.05
C HIS A 208 10.45 0.07 -16.95
N GLN A 209 10.14 -0.39 -18.16
CA GLN A 209 9.41 0.40 -19.18
C GLN A 209 8.08 0.98 -18.68
N GLY A 210 7.28 0.22 -17.91
CA GLY A 210 6.02 0.72 -17.35
C GLY A 210 6.23 1.89 -16.38
N LEU A 211 7.32 1.90 -15.61
CA LEU A 211 7.67 3.03 -14.75
C LEU A 211 8.08 4.25 -15.58
N GLN A 212 8.89 4.06 -16.64
CA GLN A 212 9.28 5.15 -17.56
C GLN A 212 8.05 5.80 -18.20
N GLN A 213 7.06 5.01 -18.59
CA GLN A 213 5.82 5.53 -19.15
C GLN A 213 5.02 6.36 -18.13
N LEU A 214 5.01 5.97 -16.86
CA LEU A 214 4.36 6.77 -15.83
C LEU A 214 5.03 8.14 -15.64
N LEU A 215 6.34 8.25 -15.88
CA LEU A 215 7.05 9.54 -15.81
C LEU A 215 6.63 10.53 -16.88
N THR A 216 6.01 10.10 -17.98
CA THR A 216 5.46 11.00 -19.00
C THR A 216 4.22 11.75 -18.54
N ILE A 217 3.61 11.34 -17.43
CA ILE A 217 2.39 11.94 -16.90
C ILE A 217 2.75 13.14 -16.01
N THR A 218 2.25 14.31 -16.34
CA THR A 218 2.47 15.53 -15.57
C THR A 218 2.11 15.34 -14.08
N GLY A 219 3.05 15.64 -13.20
CA GLY A 219 2.89 15.52 -11.74
C GLY A 219 3.35 14.17 -11.18
N ILE A 220 3.74 13.21 -12.01
CA ILE A 220 4.29 11.93 -11.57
C ILE A 220 5.82 11.96 -11.66
N ASN A 221 6.48 11.95 -10.51
CA ASN A 221 7.93 11.75 -10.38
C ASN A 221 8.26 10.26 -10.17
N ALA A 222 9.56 9.91 -10.12
CA ALA A 222 10.02 8.54 -9.93
C ALA A 222 9.40 7.85 -8.69
N THR A 223 9.40 8.52 -7.54
CA THR A 223 8.84 7.99 -6.30
C THR A 223 7.34 7.70 -6.42
N VAL A 224 6.59 8.62 -7.04
CA VAL A 224 5.15 8.45 -7.28
C VAL A 224 4.90 7.32 -8.28
N ALA A 225 5.68 7.25 -9.38
CA ALA A 225 5.57 6.19 -10.38
C ALA A 225 5.76 4.80 -9.75
N ILE A 226 6.82 4.63 -8.96
CA ILE A 226 7.10 3.37 -8.26
C ILE A 226 6.02 3.05 -7.24
N GLY A 227 5.57 4.04 -6.46
CA GLY A 227 4.49 3.85 -5.49
C GLY A 227 3.17 3.42 -6.14
N ILE A 228 2.85 3.96 -7.31
CA ILE A 228 1.70 3.55 -8.12
C ILE A 228 1.89 2.12 -8.62
N TRP A 229 3.03 1.82 -9.24
CA TRP A 229 3.35 0.50 -9.77
C TRP A 229 3.36 -0.57 -8.69
N ALA A 230 4.10 -0.36 -7.62
CA ALA A 230 4.17 -1.28 -6.49
C ALA A 230 2.79 -1.58 -5.86
N ALA A 231 1.87 -0.61 -5.88
CA ALA A 231 0.52 -0.82 -5.38
C ALA A 231 -0.38 -1.55 -6.37
N SER A 232 -0.33 -1.19 -7.67
CA SER A 232 -1.22 -1.75 -8.71
C SER A 232 -0.68 -3.04 -9.31
N GLY A 233 0.63 -3.21 -9.41
CA GLY A 233 1.23 -4.28 -10.21
C GLY A 233 0.79 -4.21 -11.66
N ASP A 234 0.59 -5.35 -12.28
CA ASP A 234 0.02 -5.40 -13.63
C ASP A 234 -1.38 -4.80 -13.66
N VAL A 235 -1.50 -3.71 -14.41
CA VAL A 235 -2.74 -2.94 -14.52
C VAL A 235 -3.81 -3.69 -15.33
N THR A 236 -3.44 -4.69 -16.15
CA THR A 236 -4.38 -5.46 -16.98
C THR A 236 -5.36 -6.29 -16.16
N ARG A 237 -5.02 -6.59 -14.90
CA ARG A 237 -5.94 -7.24 -13.96
C ARG A 237 -7.18 -6.41 -13.61
N PHE A 238 -7.16 -5.11 -13.88
CA PHE A 238 -8.33 -4.24 -13.71
C PHE A 238 -9.10 -4.13 -15.01
N ARG A 239 -10.32 -4.66 -15.04
CA ARG A 239 -11.18 -4.67 -16.23
C ARG A 239 -11.52 -3.26 -16.77
N SER A 240 -11.45 -2.23 -15.91
CA SER A 240 -11.70 -0.84 -16.28
C SER A 240 -10.95 0.13 -15.38
N PRO A 241 -10.76 1.40 -15.80
CA PRO A 241 -10.11 2.41 -14.99
C PRO A 241 -10.85 2.69 -13.67
N GLU A 242 -12.19 2.55 -13.63
CA GLU A 242 -13.01 2.72 -12.42
C GLU A 242 -12.66 1.66 -11.36
N LYS A 243 -12.31 0.42 -11.78
CA LYS A 243 -11.87 -0.63 -10.86
C LYS A 243 -10.52 -0.28 -10.22
N LEU A 244 -9.59 0.31 -11.00
CA LEU A 244 -8.32 0.82 -10.46
C LEU A 244 -8.56 1.99 -9.49
N VAL A 245 -9.44 2.93 -9.84
CA VAL A 245 -9.84 4.06 -8.97
C VAL A 245 -10.44 3.55 -7.66
N SER A 246 -11.31 2.55 -7.73
CA SER A 246 -11.91 1.90 -6.55
C SER A 246 -10.88 1.20 -5.69
N TYR A 247 -9.95 0.46 -6.29
CA TYR A 247 -8.84 -0.22 -5.61
C TYR A 247 -7.97 0.74 -4.77
N PHE A 248 -7.88 2.00 -5.20
CA PHE A 248 -7.17 3.05 -4.47
C PHE A 248 -8.05 3.78 -3.44
N GLY A 249 -9.34 3.44 -3.35
CA GLY A 249 -10.28 4.07 -2.43
C GLY A 249 -10.57 5.54 -2.76
N LEU A 250 -10.49 5.91 -4.06
CA LEU A 250 -10.78 7.25 -4.57
C LEU A 250 -12.22 7.41 -5.05
N ASN A 251 -13.03 6.34 -5.01
CA ASN A 251 -14.46 6.43 -5.28
C ASN A 251 -15.20 7.05 -4.10
N PRO A 252 -16.19 7.93 -4.35
CA PRO A 252 -17.09 8.38 -3.32
C PRO A 252 -17.92 7.20 -2.80
N SER A 253 -18.28 7.23 -1.52
CA SER A 253 -19.32 6.35 -1.00
C SER A 253 -20.67 6.75 -1.61
N VAL A 254 -21.47 5.75 -1.97
CA VAL A 254 -22.81 5.96 -2.53
C VAL A 254 -23.80 5.30 -1.59
N TYR A 255 -24.81 6.05 -1.20
CA TYR A 255 -25.93 5.58 -0.39
C TYR A 255 -27.20 5.78 -1.18
N GLN A 256 -27.94 4.69 -1.41
CA GLN A 256 -29.25 4.72 -2.03
C GLN A 256 -30.16 3.75 -1.29
N SER A 257 -31.34 4.18 -0.95
CA SER A 257 -32.37 3.35 -0.34
C SER A 257 -33.70 3.58 -1.07
N GLY A 258 -34.31 2.51 -1.52
CA GLY A 258 -35.56 2.53 -2.29
C GLY A 258 -35.47 3.41 -3.54
N LEU A 259 -36.47 4.22 -3.79
CA LEU A 259 -36.59 5.13 -4.94
C LEU A 259 -35.89 6.47 -4.76
N GLN A 260 -35.22 6.70 -3.61
CA GLN A 260 -34.52 7.96 -3.37
C GLN A 260 -33.30 8.11 -4.28
N PRO A 261 -32.96 9.35 -4.72
CA PRO A 261 -31.76 9.58 -5.52
C PRO A 261 -30.49 9.22 -4.74
N ALA A 262 -29.50 8.68 -5.41
CA ALA A 262 -28.23 8.30 -4.82
C ALA A 262 -27.51 9.50 -4.19
N ARG A 263 -27.17 9.39 -2.91
CA ARG A 263 -26.37 10.38 -2.19
C ARG A 263 -24.89 10.01 -2.24
N HIS A 264 -24.06 10.94 -2.71
CA HIS A 264 -22.60 10.78 -2.77
C HIS A 264 -21.94 11.38 -1.55
N GLY A 265 -21.23 10.55 -0.78
CA GLY A 265 -20.45 10.96 0.39
C GLY A 265 -18.98 11.21 0.09
N HIS A 266 -18.15 11.19 1.13
CA HIS A 266 -16.70 11.26 1.00
C HIS A 266 -16.14 10.01 0.28
N ILE A 267 -14.88 10.10 -0.16
CA ILE A 267 -14.19 8.93 -0.73
C ILE A 267 -14.15 7.79 0.29
N SER A 268 -14.30 6.56 -0.18
CA SER A 268 -14.41 5.36 0.67
C SER A 268 -13.20 5.14 1.57
N LYS A 269 -12.02 5.63 1.17
CA LYS A 269 -10.71 5.41 1.83
C LYS A 269 -10.37 3.92 2.03
N ARG A 270 -11.18 3.00 1.53
CA ARG A 270 -10.93 1.56 1.53
C ARG A 270 -9.85 1.26 0.48
N GLY A 271 -8.83 0.49 0.85
CA GLY A 271 -7.68 0.17 0.00
C GLY A 271 -6.36 0.77 0.50
N ARG A 272 -5.31 0.71 -0.34
CA ARG A 272 -3.94 1.07 0.03
C ARG A 272 -3.77 2.58 0.27
N SER A 273 -3.72 2.99 1.54
CA SER A 273 -3.61 4.39 1.96
C SER A 273 -2.38 5.10 1.38
N HIS A 274 -1.22 4.40 1.35
CA HIS A 274 0.02 4.96 0.81
C HIS A 274 -0.10 5.28 -0.69
N ALA A 275 -0.66 4.37 -1.47
CA ALA A 275 -0.86 4.59 -2.91
C ALA A 275 -1.87 5.72 -3.19
N ARG A 276 -2.86 5.91 -2.33
CA ARG A 276 -3.78 7.06 -2.41
C ARG A 276 -3.04 8.36 -2.10
N ALA A 277 -2.23 8.39 -1.04
CA ALA A 277 -1.43 9.56 -0.68
C ALA A 277 -0.51 10.01 -1.81
N MET A 278 0.22 9.07 -2.44
CA MET A 278 1.08 9.34 -3.59
C MET A 278 0.35 10.01 -4.76
N ARG A 279 -0.90 9.63 -5.03
CA ARG A 279 -1.69 10.26 -6.11
C ARG A 279 -2.21 11.63 -5.75
N VAL A 280 -2.54 11.84 -4.50
CA VAL A 280 -2.91 13.17 -4.02
C VAL A 280 -1.71 14.11 -4.12
N GLU A 281 -0.51 13.62 -3.77
CA GLU A 281 0.75 14.36 -3.95
C GLU A 281 1.01 14.68 -5.44
N ALA A 282 0.84 13.69 -6.33
CA ALA A 282 0.93 13.90 -7.77
C ALA A 282 -0.10 14.93 -8.28
N ALA A 283 -1.32 14.92 -7.75
CA ALA A 283 -2.34 15.89 -8.10
C ALA A 283 -1.96 17.32 -7.69
N TRP A 284 -1.30 17.50 -6.54
CA TRP A 284 -0.75 18.79 -6.13
C TRP A 284 0.39 19.26 -7.04
N ALA A 285 1.27 18.35 -7.45
CA ALA A 285 2.33 18.66 -8.42
C ALA A 285 1.75 19.03 -9.79
N ALA A 286 0.77 18.27 -10.28
CA ALA A 286 0.08 18.55 -11.54
C ALA A 286 -0.69 19.88 -11.52
N ALA A 287 -1.25 20.27 -10.36
CA ALA A 287 -1.94 21.54 -10.20
C ALA A 287 -1.01 22.77 -10.30
N LYS A 288 0.30 22.58 -10.07
CA LYS A 288 1.31 23.62 -10.20
C LYS A 288 1.90 23.70 -11.62
N SER A 289 1.84 22.61 -12.38
CA SER A 289 2.41 22.52 -13.73
C SER A 289 1.40 22.99 -14.80
N PRO A 290 1.79 23.76 -15.83
CA PRO A 290 0.90 24.11 -16.93
C PRO A 290 0.31 22.87 -17.60
N GLY A 291 -0.97 22.93 -17.99
CA GLY A 291 -1.62 21.85 -18.72
C GLY A 291 -3.07 21.57 -18.32
N PRO A 292 -3.69 20.54 -18.92
CA PRO A 292 -5.12 20.23 -18.74
C PRO A 292 -5.47 19.84 -17.30
N LEU A 293 -4.57 19.16 -16.57
CA LEU A 293 -4.79 18.78 -15.17
C LEU A 293 -4.84 19.98 -14.24
N ARG A 294 -4.02 21.02 -14.50
CA ARG A 294 -4.09 22.30 -13.78
C ARG A 294 -5.43 23.00 -14.03
N ALA A 295 -5.86 23.09 -15.28
CA ALA A 295 -7.14 23.70 -15.63
C ALA A 295 -8.30 22.96 -14.96
N PHE A 296 -8.29 21.62 -14.98
CA PHE A 296 -9.26 20.78 -14.29
C PHE A 296 -9.26 21.03 -12.77
N PHE A 297 -8.08 21.04 -12.14
CA PHE A 297 -7.92 21.31 -10.71
C PHE A 297 -8.53 22.65 -10.32
N HIS A 298 -8.18 23.74 -11.03
CA HIS A 298 -8.70 25.07 -10.71
C HIS A 298 -10.21 25.18 -10.92
N ARG A 299 -10.76 24.59 -11.98
CA ARG A 299 -12.21 24.54 -12.20
C ARG A 299 -12.96 23.88 -11.04
N ILE A 300 -12.45 22.77 -10.51
CA ILE A 300 -13.08 22.11 -9.36
C ILE A 300 -12.85 22.91 -8.07
N ARG A 301 -11.65 23.46 -7.88
CA ARG A 301 -11.30 24.28 -6.72
C ARG A 301 -12.25 25.46 -6.54
N THR A 302 -12.57 26.18 -7.61
CA THR A 302 -13.51 27.33 -7.56
C THR A 302 -14.90 26.91 -7.10
N LYS A 303 -15.37 25.72 -7.50
CA LYS A 303 -16.74 25.25 -7.19
C LYS A 303 -16.85 24.50 -5.87
N ARG A 304 -15.83 23.75 -5.46
CA ARG A 304 -15.92 22.76 -4.36
C ARG A 304 -14.75 22.80 -3.36
N GLY A 305 -13.87 23.77 -3.50
CA GLY A 305 -12.73 23.93 -2.61
C GLY A 305 -11.51 23.07 -3.01
N VAL A 306 -10.40 23.38 -2.39
CA VAL A 306 -9.07 22.87 -2.75
C VAL A 306 -8.89 21.38 -2.49
N GLN A 307 -9.42 20.88 -1.39
CA GLN A 307 -9.27 19.45 -1.03
C GLN A 307 -10.05 18.54 -1.99
N VAL A 308 -11.28 18.94 -2.35
CA VAL A 308 -12.08 18.20 -3.34
C VAL A 308 -11.41 18.21 -4.71
N ALA A 309 -10.82 19.34 -5.11
CA ALA A 309 -10.07 19.46 -6.35
C ALA A 309 -8.86 18.52 -6.39
N ALA A 310 -8.09 18.42 -5.29
CA ALA A 310 -6.95 17.52 -5.20
C ALA A 310 -7.37 16.04 -5.36
N VAL A 311 -8.43 15.62 -4.69
CA VAL A 311 -8.95 14.24 -4.79
C VAL A 311 -9.54 13.95 -6.17
N ALA A 312 -10.27 14.90 -6.77
CA ALA A 312 -10.82 14.74 -8.11
C ALA A 312 -9.68 14.62 -9.17
N THR A 313 -8.63 15.43 -9.04
CA THR A 313 -7.45 15.35 -9.91
C THR A 313 -6.69 14.04 -9.71
N ALA A 314 -6.54 13.56 -8.46
CA ALA A 314 -5.94 12.27 -8.15
C ALA A 314 -6.73 11.10 -8.78
N ARG A 315 -8.06 11.20 -8.81
CA ARG A 315 -8.93 10.23 -9.50
C ARG A 315 -8.69 10.25 -11.03
N THR A 316 -8.64 11.43 -11.63
CA THR A 316 -8.34 11.58 -13.06
C THR A 316 -6.95 11.03 -13.39
N LEU A 317 -5.94 11.30 -12.56
CA LEU A 317 -4.61 10.70 -12.69
C LEU A 317 -4.65 9.17 -12.67
N ALA A 318 -5.46 8.55 -11.80
CA ALA A 318 -5.59 7.09 -11.78
C ALA A 318 -6.19 6.54 -13.09
N VAL A 319 -7.14 7.25 -13.71
CA VAL A 319 -7.69 6.91 -15.02
C VAL A 319 -6.62 7.01 -16.10
N ILE A 320 -5.84 8.10 -16.12
CA ILE A 320 -4.74 8.30 -17.07
C ILE A 320 -3.68 7.19 -16.93
N VAL A 321 -3.29 6.87 -15.70
CA VAL A 321 -2.35 5.77 -15.39
C VAL A 321 -2.84 4.45 -15.98
N TRP A 322 -4.12 4.12 -15.80
CA TRP A 322 -4.68 2.90 -16.36
C TRP A 322 -4.57 2.86 -17.89
N HIS A 323 -4.92 3.95 -18.57
CA HIS A 323 -4.84 4.03 -20.04
C HIS A 323 -3.39 3.96 -20.56
N VAL A 324 -2.45 4.67 -19.92
CA VAL A 324 -1.04 4.66 -20.32
C VAL A 324 -0.46 3.26 -20.21
N LEU A 325 -0.65 2.59 -19.07
CA LEU A 325 -0.11 1.25 -18.84
C LEU A 325 -0.81 0.15 -19.66
N THR A 326 -2.12 0.29 -19.94
CA THR A 326 -2.85 -0.68 -20.75
C THR A 326 -2.49 -0.58 -22.23
N LYS A 327 -2.30 0.63 -22.77
CA LYS A 327 -1.82 0.81 -24.15
C LYS A 327 -0.44 0.22 -24.36
N ALA A 328 0.45 0.42 -23.42
CA ALA A 328 1.80 -0.12 -23.47
C ALA A 328 1.85 -1.66 -23.47
N ASN A 329 0.98 -2.30 -22.72
CA ASN A 329 0.89 -3.78 -22.72
C ASN A 329 0.34 -4.31 -24.05
N ARG A 330 -0.60 -3.60 -24.71
CA ARG A 330 -1.14 -3.98 -26.03
C ARG A 330 -0.09 -3.91 -27.12
N THR A 331 0.78 -2.91 -27.13
CA THR A 331 1.89 -2.82 -28.09
C THR A 331 2.93 -3.93 -27.90
N ARG A 332 3.12 -4.43 -26.68
CA ARG A 332 4.01 -5.57 -26.38
C ARG A 332 3.48 -6.91 -26.90
N THR A 333 2.18 -7.16 -26.81
CA THR A 333 1.56 -8.39 -27.32
C THR A 333 1.50 -8.40 -28.84
N ALA A 334 1.28 -7.26 -29.48
CA ALA A 334 1.26 -7.13 -30.95
C ALA A 334 2.67 -7.23 -31.61
N GLY A 335 3.74 -6.95 -30.91
CA GLY A 335 5.13 -7.06 -31.42
C GLY A 335 5.82 -8.40 -31.15
N ARG A 336 5.11 -9.40 -30.62
CA ARG A 336 5.60 -10.77 -30.37
C ARG A 336 4.91 -11.84 -31.24
N CYS A 337 4.08 -11.43 -32.22
CA CYS A 337 3.50 -12.29 -33.25
C CYS A 337 4.33 -12.23 -34.52
#